data_7059d46b0f83b98432ae3b1cc6186c7e
#
_entry.id   7059d46b0f83b98432ae3b1cc6186c7e
#
_cell.length_a   1.000
_cell.length_b   1.000
_cell.length_c   1.000
_cell.angle_alpha   90.00
_cell.angle_beta   90.00
_cell.angle_gamma   90.00
#
_symmetry.space_group_name_H-M   'P 1'
#
loop_
_entity.id
_entity.type
_entity.pdbx_description
1 polymer ?
#
loop_
_entity_poly.entity_id
_entity_poly.type
_entity_poly.pdbx_seq_one_letter_code
_entity_poly.pdbx_strand_id
1 'polypeptide(L)'
;MLNAGAYTHTSIALQDAIRGVKTPVVEVHISNVHQREEFRHKSMISCACVGVICGFGLDSYRLAIEGLKTLSPTLPRNGEGDHAVRNQ
;
A
#
# COMPACT_ATOMS: atom_id res chain seq x y z
N MET A 1 5.75 -3.64 4.98
CA MET A 1 5.88 -3.25 3.56
C MET A 1 5.54 -4.44 2.69
N LEU A 2 4.84 -4.21 1.61
CA LEU A 2 4.50 -5.28 0.68
C LEU A 2 4.71 -4.81 -0.76
N ASN A 3 5.55 -5.52 -1.49
CA ASN A 3 5.65 -5.37 -2.94
C ASN A 3 5.08 -6.65 -3.56
N ALA A 4 3.84 -6.59 -3.98
CA ALA A 4 3.14 -7.75 -4.53
C ALA A 4 3.45 -7.97 -6.01
N GLY A 5 4.20 -7.07 -6.64
CA GLY A 5 4.50 -7.18 -8.05
C GLY A 5 3.23 -7.16 -8.89
N ALA A 6 3.14 -8.05 -9.85
CA ALA A 6 1.97 -8.11 -10.73
C ALA A 6 0.68 -8.48 -10.00
N TYR A 7 0.76 -9.14 -8.86
CA TYR A 7 -0.43 -9.50 -8.09
C TYR A 7 -1.16 -8.29 -7.52
N THR A 8 -0.48 -7.16 -7.41
CA THR A 8 -1.12 -5.89 -7.02
C THR A 8 -2.33 -5.58 -7.88
N HIS A 9 -2.28 -5.92 -9.16
CA HIS A 9 -3.30 -5.52 -10.12
C HIS A 9 -4.45 -6.52 -10.25
N THR A 10 -4.30 -7.73 -9.73
CA THR A 10 -5.25 -8.80 -9.99
C THR A 10 -5.72 -9.58 -8.76
N SER A 11 -5.01 -9.50 -7.63
CA SER A 11 -5.29 -10.41 -6.52
C SER A 11 -6.25 -9.82 -5.50
N ILE A 12 -7.50 -10.29 -5.55
CA ILE A 12 -8.48 -10.00 -4.51
C ILE A 12 -8.12 -10.76 -3.23
N ALA A 13 -7.50 -11.93 -3.36
CA ALA A 13 -7.06 -12.70 -2.20
C ALA A 13 -6.05 -11.95 -1.36
N LEU A 14 -5.09 -11.25 -2.01
CA LEU A 14 -4.15 -10.40 -1.28
C LEU A 14 -4.86 -9.25 -0.57
N GLN A 15 -5.82 -8.62 -1.23
CA GLN A 15 -6.59 -7.56 -0.62
C GLN A 15 -7.27 -8.05 0.66
N ASP A 16 -7.91 -9.22 0.59
CA ASP A 16 -8.61 -9.78 1.74
C ASP A 16 -7.64 -10.14 2.86
N ALA A 17 -6.47 -10.68 2.50
CA ALA A 17 -5.45 -11.03 3.49
C ALA A 17 -4.95 -9.79 4.23
N ILE A 18 -4.72 -8.70 3.50
CA ILE A 18 -4.27 -7.44 4.11
C ILE A 18 -5.33 -6.90 5.06
N ARG A 19 -6.60 -6.96 4.67
CA ARG A 19 -7.69 -6.50 5.54
C ARG A 19 -7.86 -7.37 6.78
N GLY A 20 -7.46 -8.64 6.68
CA GLY A 20 -7.62 -9.60 7.78
C GLY A 20 -6.54 -9.51 8.85
N VAL A 21 -5.42 -8.84 8.59
CA VAL A 21 -4.35 -8.73 9.59
C VAL A 21 -4.47 -7.40 10.32
N LYS A 22 -3.97 -7.39 11.56
CA LYS A 22 -3.97 -6.18 12.37
C LYS A 22 -2.77 -5.30 12.12
N THR A 23 -1.76 -5.82 11.47
CA THR A 23 -0.54 -5.09 11.15
C THR A 23 -0.81 -4.11 10.01
N PRO A 24 -0.45 -2.84 10.14
CA PRO A 24 -0.58 -1.90 9.02
C PRO A 24 0.35 -2.30 7.88
N VAL A 25 -0.14 -2.20 6.65
CA VAL A 25 0.61 -2.59 5.46
C VAL A 25 0.77 -1.37 4.56
N VAL A 26 2.00 -1.13 4.11
CA VAL A 26 2.31 -0.12 3.10
C VAL A 26 2.62 -0.83 1.80
N GLU A 27 1.93 -0.47 0.74
CA GLU A 27 2.19 -0.97 -0.61
C GLU A 27 3.42 -0.26 -1.18
N VAL A 28 4.37 -1.03 -1.72
CA VAL A 28 5.61 -0.47 -2.26
C VAL A 28 5.83 -0.97 -3.68
N HIS A 29 6.19 -0.05 -4.56
CA HIS A 29 6.62 -0.36 -5.92
C HIS A 29 7.91 0.39 -6.19
N ILE A 30 8.92 -0.31 -6.72
CA ILE A 30 10.21 0.32 -6.99
C ILE A 30 10.19 1.18 -8.24
N SER A 31 9.27 0.93 -9.15
CA SER A 31 9.12 1.74 -10.36
C SER A 31 7.82 2.52 -10.30
N ASN A 32 7.75 3.58 -11.12
CA ASN A 32 6.51 4.34 -11.23
C ASN A 32 5.52 3.56 -12.08
N VAL A 33 4.52 2.97 -11.43
CA VAL A 33 3.53 2.13 -12.09
C VAL A 33 2.72 2.90 -13.13
N HIS A 34 2.62 4.21 -12.99
CA HIS A 34 1.87 5.04 -13.92
C HIS A 34 2.57 5.24 -15.27
N GLN A 35 3.83 4.81 -15.38
CA GLN A 35 4.58 4.83 -16.63
C GLN A 35 4.50 3.51 -17.36
N ARG A 36 3.71 2.57 -16.88
CA ARG A 36 3.58 1.24 -17.45
C ARG A 36 2.26 1.09 -18.20
N GLU A 37 1.97 -0.11 -18.65
CA GLU A 37 0.70 -0.42 -19.31
C GLU A 37 -0.48 -0.03 -18.44
N GLU A 38 -1.59 0.31 -19.07
CA GLU A 38 -2.75 0.85 -18.36
C GLU A 38 -3.25 -0.06 -17.25
N PHE A 39 -3.24 -1.39 -17.46
CA PHE A 39 -3.73 -2.31 -16.43
C PHE A 39 -2.90 -2.23 -15.14
N ARG A 40 -1.66 -1.72 -15.20
CA ARG A 40 -0.80 -1.58 -14.04
C ARG A 40 -1.05 -0.30 -13.26
N HIS A 41 -1.89 0.58 -13.78
CA HIS A 41 -2.26 1.81 -13.06
C HIS A 41 -3.24 1.54 -11.92
N LYS A 42 -3.97 0.42 -12.00
CA LYS A 42 -4.97 0.09 -10.99
C LYS A 42 -4.41 -0.92 -10.01
N SER A 43 -4.49 -0.60 -8.71
CA SER A 43 -4.08 -1.52 -7.66
C SER A 43 -5.31 -2.11 -6.98
N MET A 44 -5.33 -3.43 -6.86
CA MET A 44 -6.38 -4.12 -6.13
C MET A 44 -6.14 -4.13 -4.63
N ILE A 45 -4.95 -3.76 -4.18
CA ILE A 45 -4.60 -3.83 -2.76
C ILE A 45 -4.46 -2.47 -2.09
N SER A 46 -4.36 -1.38 -2.87
CA SER A 46 -4.14 -0.04 -2.30
C SER A 46 -5.21 0.34 -1.29
N CYS A 47 -6.46 -0.01 -1.52
CA CYS A 47 -7.55 0.37 -0.62
C CYS A 47 -7.46 -0.32 0.74
N ALA A 48 -6.72 -1.43 0.84
CA ALA A 48 -6.52 -2.14 2.09
C ALA A 48 -5.24 -1.73 2.81
N CYS A 49 -4.37 -0.97 2.15
CA CYS A 49 -3.10 -0.53 2.72
C CYS A 49 -3.26 0.84 3.38
N VAL A 50 -2.40 1.13 4.35
CA VAL A 50 -2.39 2.44 5.01
C VAL A 50 -1.67 3.50 4.19
N GLY A 51 -0.90 3.10 3.18
CA GLY A 51 -0.22 4.03 2.30
C GLY A 51 0.37 3.32 1.11
N VAL A 52 0.80 4.11 0.11
CA VAL A 52 1.39 3.60 -1.12
C VAL A 52 2.61 4.44 -1.44
N ILE A 53 3.73 3.79 -1.78
CA ILE A 53 4.94 4.44 -2.23
C ILE A 53 5.38 3.76 -3.52
N CYS A 54 5.65 4.55 -4.55
CA CYS A 54 6.12 4.02 -5.82
C CYS A 54 7.07 5.00 -6.51
N GLY A 55 7.95 4.46 -7.36
CA GLY A 55 8.69 5.28 -8.29
C GLY A 55 10.08 5.73 -7.85
N PHE A 56 10.55 5.33 -6.70
CA PHE A 56 11.85 5.78 -6.16
C PHE A 56 12.91 4.69 -6.15
N GLY A 57 12.73 3.66 -6.98
CA GLY A 57 13.67 2.54 -7.00
C GLY A 57 13.70 1.82 -5.67
N LEU A 58 14.87 1.31 -5.30
CA LEU A 58 15.01 0.61 -4.03
C LEU A 58 14.82 1.53 -2.82
N ASP A 59 15.00 2.83 -3.00
CA ASP A 59 14.78 3.79 -1.92
C ASP A 59 13.32 3.84 -1.48
N SER A 60 12.41 3.32 -2.32
CA SER A 60 11.00 3.21 -1.96
C SER A 60 10.80 2.42 -0.66
N TYR A 61 11.62 1.40 -0.41
CA TYR A 61 11.53 0.62 0.82
C TYR A 61 11.93 1.45 2.03
N ARG A 62 12.98 2.24 1.90
CA ARG A 62 13.41 3.13 3.00
C ARG A 62 12.32 4.14 3.33
N LEU A 63 11.73 4.72 2.29
CA LEU A 63 10.64 5.69 2.47
C LEU A 63 9.42 5.05 3.14
N ALA A 64 9.12 3.80 2.80
CA ALA A 64 8.02 3.08 3.42
C ALA A 64 8.28 2.85 4.92
N ILE A 65 9.50 2.50 5.29
CA ILE A 65 9.88 2.32 6.68
C ILE A 65 9.72 3.64 7.44
N GLU A 66 10.19 4.73 6.86
CA GLU A 66 10.04 6.04 7.48
C GLU A 66 8.57 6.42 7.66
N GLY A 67 7.74 6.14 6.64
CA GLY A 67 6.32 6.38 6.74
C GLY A 67 5.66 5.57 7.85
N LEU A 68 6.03 4.31 7.99
CA LEU A 68 5.50 3.46 9.05
C LEU A 68 5.88 3.95 10.43
N LYS A 69 7.07 4.52 10.58
CA LYS A 69 7.52 5.08 11.87
C LYS A 69 6.68 6.25 12.32
N THR A 70 6.05 6.97 11.39
CA THR A 70 5.28 8.16 11.72
C THR A 70 3.82 7.85 12.03
N LEU A 71 3.38 6.61 11.85
CA LEU A 71 2.01 6.25 12.16
C LEU A 71 1.78 6.29 13.67
N SER A 72 0.68 6.94 14.05
CA SER A 72 0.26 6.96 15.44
C SER A 72 -0.27 5.59 15.85
N PRO A 73 0.05 5.10 17.05
CA PRO A 73 -0.53 3.86 17.53
C PRO A 73 -2.06 3.87 17.62
N THR A 74 -2.65 5.06 17.66
CA THR A 74 -4.11 5.21 17.73
C THR A 74 -4.74 5.39 16.36
N LEU A 75 -3.92 5.44 15.30
CA LEU A 75 -4.44 5.65 13.95
C LEU A 75 -5.23 4.42 13.48
N PRO A 76 -6.46 4.60 12.97
CA PRO A 76 -7.23 3.49 12.43
C PRO A 76 -6.54 2.84 11.23
N ARG A 77 -6.83 1.58 11.00
CA ARG A 77 -6.22 0.80 9.91
C ARG A 77 -7.30 0.09 9.12
N ASN A 78 -7.01 -0.13 7.85
CA ASN A 78 -7.72 -1.10 7.01
C ASN A 78 -9.24 -1.03 7.14
N GLY A 79 -9.79 0.16 6.95
CA GLY A 79 -11.22 0.31 6.97
C GLY A 79 -11.82 0.66 8.31
N GLU A 80 -11.01 0.71 9.36
CA GLU A 80 -11.48 1.16 10.66
C GLU A 80 -11.53 2.68 10.71
N GLY A 81 -12.57 3.23 11.34
CA GLY A 81 -12.62 4.63 11.70
C GLY A 81 -12.44 5.59 10.54
N ASP A 82 -11.50 6.49 10.64
CA ASP A 82 -11.41 7.67 9.78
C ASP A 82 -10.79 7.37 8.43
N HIS A 83 -11.63 7.28 7.42
CA HIS A 83 -11.19 7.03 6.05
C HIS A 83 -10.45 8.22 5.44
N ALA A 84 -10.66 9.41 5.94
CA ALA A 84 -9.98 10.59 5.41
C ALA A 84 -8.47 10.50 5.58
N VAL A 85 -8.01 9.90 6.66
CA VAL A 85 -6.59 9.70 6.90
C VAL A 85 -5.99 8.76 5.86
N ARG A 86 -6.72 7.70 5.52
CA ARG A 86 -6.21 6.69 4.59
C ARG A 86 -6.17 7.15 3.16
N ASN A 87 -7.04 8.07 2.79
CA ASN A 87 -7.22 8.48 1.40
C ASN A 87 -6.32 9.64 1.01
N GLN A 88 -5.49 10.08 1.90
CA GLN A 88 -4.52 11.12 1.61
C GLN A 88 -3.21 10.52 1.13
#